data_7d1629362369b92a1a6dc2fa136bab79
#
_entry.id   7d1629362369b92a1a6dc2fa136bab79
#
_cell.length_a   1.000
_cell.length_b   1.000
_cell.length_c   1.000
_cell.angle_alpha   90.00
_cell.angle_beta   90.00
_cell.angle_gamma   90.00
#
_symmetry.space_group_name_H-M   'P 1'
#
loop_
_entity.id
_entity.type
_entity.pdbx_description
1 polymer ?
#
loop_
_entity_poly.entity_id
_entity_poly.type
_entity_poly.pdbx_seq_one_letter_code
_entity_poly.pdbx_strand_id
1 'polypeptide(L)'
;MRANAEASEPIADREVVITRVFEAPARFLFEAYSKPEHIKKWFGPRGWPVTLCEMDFRKGGRFRFQMTGPGGQKNTPFGGEYLEIVPNQKIVYDNGFEMPGAERMVVTVTFDEKGEKTTLTIHTLFGSVAMKNEHVGLGFLQGVGSGLDQLAELAAELRKQELS
;
A
#
# COMPACT_ATOMS: atom_id res chain seq x y z
N MET A 1 20.22 -6.97 -30.54
CA MET A 1 19.83 -6.76 -29.90
C MET A 1 19.78 -6.48 -29.16
N ARG A 2 19.76 -6.26 -28.67
CA ARG A 2 19.56 -6.00 -27.73
C ARG A 2 18.96 -6.51 -26.88
N ALA A 3 18.96 -7.23 -26.88
CA ALA A 3 18.08 -7.81 -26.10
C ALA A 3 18.35 -7.70 -24.72
N ASN A 4 19.35 -7.66 -24.29
CA ASN A 4 19.60 -7.58 -22.99
C ASN A 4 19.71 -6.35 -22.53
N ALA A 5 19.78 -5.54 -23.27
CA ALA A 5 19.74 -4.26 -22.84
C ALA A 5 18.48 -3.98 -22.24
N GLU A 6 17.54 -4.74 -22.60
CA GLU A 6 16.40 -4.57 -21.95
C GLU A 6 16.37 -5.24 -20.75
N ALA A 7 17.37 -5.79 -20.33
CA ALA A 7 17.41 -6.42 -19.06
C ALA A 7 16.97 -5.46 -18.02
N SER A 8 16.24 -5.92 -17.06
CA SER A 8 15.74 -5.11 -15.98
C SER A 8 16.86 -4.44 -15.22
N GLU A 9 16.62 -3.22 -14.80
CA GLU A 9 17.56 -2.54 -13.92
C GLU A 9 17.63 -3.31 -12.60
N PRO A 10 18.76 -3.25 -11.89
CA PRO A 10 18.91 -3.99 -10.64
C PRO A 10 17.78 -3.68 -9.64
N ILE A 11 17.30 -4.69 -8.97
CA ILE A 11 16.22 -4.54 -8.00
C ILE A 11 16.58 -3.48 -6.95
N ALA A 12 17.80 -3.51 -6.43
CA ALA A 12 18.24 -2.60 -5.39
C ALA A 12 18.11 -1.13 -5.81
N ASP A 13 18.14 -0.84 -7.10
CA ASP A 13 18.09 0.53 -7.59
C ASP A 13 16.65 1.02 -7.80
N ARG A 14 15.66 0.14 -7.74
CA ARG A 14 14.26 0.49 -7.99
C ARG A 14 13.32 0.00 -6.90
N GLU A 15 13.84 -0.28 -5.72
CA GLU A 15 13.01 -0.67 -4.59
C GLU A 15 13.01 0.39 -3.50
N VAL A 16 11.93 0.44 -2.71
CA VAL A 16 11.84 1.26 -1.52
C VAL A 16 11.31 0.36 -0.42
N VAL A 17 11.96 0.36 0.74
CA VAL A 17 11.53 -0.43 1.89
C VAL A 17 11.19 0.52 3.02
N ILE A 18 9.97 0.40 3.55
CA ILE A 18 9.51 1.21 4.67
C ILE A 18 9.09 0.24 5.78
N THR A 19 9.59 0.46 6.97
CA THR A 19 9.30 -0.39 8.13
C THR A 19 8.75 0.46 9.25
N ARG A 20 7.72 -0.03 9.92
CA ARG A 20 7.14 0.66 11.08
C ARG A 20 6.66 -0.37 12.10
N VAL A 21 6.92 -0.10 13.39
CA VAL A 21 6.43 -0.92 14.49
C VAL A 21 5.09 -0.36 14.98
N PHE A 22 4.09 -1.23 15.12
CA PHE A 22 2.77 -0.87 15.63
C PHE A 22 2.54 -1.54 16.98
N GLU A 23 1.89 -0.83 17.89
CA GLU A 23 1.51 -1.36 19.21
C GLU A 23 0.18 -2.11 19.09
N ALA A 24 0.13 -3.09 18.21
CA ALA A 24 -1.08 -3.86 17.95
C ALA A 24 -0.75 -5.22 17.38
N PRO A 25 -1.56 -6.25 17.67
CA PRO A 25 -1.44 -7.55 17.00
C PRO A 25 -1.65 -7.42 15.50
N ALA A 26 -1.01 -8.29 14.73
CA ALA A 26 -1.06 -8.24 13.26
C ALA A 26 -2.48 -8.31 12.70
N ARG A 27 -3.39 -9.02 13.36
CA ARG A 27 -4.75 -9.19 12.84
C ARG A 27 -5.49 -7.86 12.68
N PHE A 28 -5.22 -6.87 13.52
CA PHE A 28 -5.86 -5.56 13.38
C PHE A 28 -5.32 -4.79 12.16
N LEU A 29 -4.02 -4.91 11.92
CA LEU A 29 -3.41 -4.27 10.76
C LEU A 29 -3.87 -4.96 9.47
N PHE A 30 -3.92 -6.28 9.48
CA PHE A 30 -4.37 -7.05 8.34
C PHE A 30 -5.84 -6.75 8.04
N GLU A 31 -6.68 -6.68 9.06
CA GLU A 31 -8.09 -6.33 8.89
C GLU A 31 -8.23 -4.96 8.23
N ALA A 32 -7.39 -4.00 8.63
CA ALA A 32 -7.44 -2.65 8.06
C ALA A 32 -7.09 -2.63 6.56
N TYR A 33 -6.36 -3.62 6.08
CA TYR A 33 -6.05 -3.76 4.66
C TYR A 33 -7.16 -4.51 3.90
N SER A 34 -8.01 -5.24 4.61
CA SER A 34 -8.89 -6.24 3.98
C SER A 34 -10.30 -5.75 3.65
N LYS A 35 -10.67 -4.56 4.09
CA LYS A 35 -12.04 -4.08 3.94
C LYS A 35 -12.10 -2.66 3.39
N PRO A 36 -13.04 -2.38 2.45
CA PRO A 36 -13.16 -1.04 1.89
C PRO A 36 -13.41 0.05 2.93
N GLU A 37 -14.25 -0.22 3.92
CA GLU A 37 -14.55 0.77 4.96
C GLU A 37 -13.31 1.16 5.77
N HIS A 38 -12.35 0.24 5.90
CA HIS A 38 -11.11 0.53 6.60
C HIS A 38 -10.12 1.25 5.69
N ILE A 39 -9.97 0.78 4.45
CA ILE A 39 -9.09 1.44 3.48
C ILE A 39 -9.42 2.92 3.36
N LYS A 40 -10.69 3.27 3.34
CA LYS A 40 -11.14 4.66 3.23
C LYS A 40 -10.69 5.51 4.42
N LYS A 41 -10.37 4.91 5.55
CA LYS A 41 -10.01 5.64 6.76
C LYS A 41 -8.52 5.91 6.89
N TRP A 42 -7.66 5.09 6.29
CA TRP A 42 -6.23 5.24 6.54
C TRP A 42 -5.35 5.32 5.30
N PHE A 43 -5.80 4.73 4.18
CA PHE A 43 -4.93 4.61 3.01
C PHE A 43 -4.74 5.99 2.35
N GLY A 44 -3.48 6.33 2.09
CA GLY A 44 -3.14 7.59 1.42
C GLY A 44 -2.76 8.70 2.39
N PRO A 45 -2.26 9.81 1.85
CA PRO A 45 -1.87 10.94 2.69
C PRO A 45 -3.06 11.55 3.42
N ARG A 46 -2.82 12.07 4.61
CA ARG A 46 -3.86 12.76 5.37
C ARG A 46 -4.37 13.95 4.52
N GLY A 47 -5.68 14.07 4.42
CA GLY A 47 -6.29 15.09 3.57
C GLY A 47 -6.62 14.59 2.17
N TRP A 48 -6.16 13.38 1.81
CA TRP A 48 -6.46 12.75 0.52
C TRP A 48 -6.99 11.33 0.74
N PRO A 49 -8.14 11.18 1.40
CA PRO A 49 -8.68 9.85 1.66
C PRO A 49 -9.14 9.15 0.37
N VAL A 50 -9.12 7.83 0.42
CA VAL A 50 -9.72 7.02 -0.64
C VAL A 50 -11.23 7.19 -0.55
N THR A 51 -11.84 7.67 -1.62
CA THR A 51 -13.29 7.89 -1.68
C THR A 51 -13.97 6.89 -2.59
N LEU A 52 -13.28 6.39 -3.63
CA LEU A 52 -13.72 5.26 -4.41
C LEU A 52 -12.88 4.08 -4.01
N CYS A 53 -13.50 2.99 -3.56
CA CYS A 53 -12.79 1.82 -3.10
C CYS A 53 -13.53 0.57 -3.53
N GLU A 54 -13.06 -0.03 -4.62
CA GLU A 54 -13.59 -1.30 -5.11
C GLU A 54 -12.51 -2.33 -4.87
N MET A 55 -12.83 -3.42 -4.17
CA MET A 55 -11.83 -4.42 -3.91
C MET A 55 -12.47 -5.81 -3.74
N ASP A 56 -11.77 -6.80 -4.29
CA ASP A 56 -12.08 -8.20 -4.14
C ASP A 56 -10.87 -8.80 -3.44
N PHE A 57 -10.88 -8.80 -2.11
CA PHE A 57 -9.69 -9.11 -1.31
C PHE A 57 -9.47 -10.62 -1.22
N ARG A 58 -8.88 -11.17 -2.27
CA ARG A 58 -8.48 -12.57 -2.37
C ARG A 58 -7.41 -12.70 -3.43
N LYS A 59 -6.64 -13.77 -3.39
CA LYS A 59 -5.63 -14.02 -4.44
C LYS A 59 -6.33 -14.04 -5.79
N GLY A 60 -5.81 -13.26 -6.73
CA GLY A 60 -6.39 -13.11 -8.06
C GLY A 60 -7.51 -12.07 -8.13
N GLY A 61 -7.98 -11.57 -6.99
CA GLY A 61 -8.96 -10.50 -6.98
C GLY A 61 -8.32 -9.17 -7.35
N ARG A 62 -9.14 -8.20 -7.73
CA ARG A 62 -8.63 -6.90 -8.16
C ARG A 62 -9.13 -5.80 -7.24
N PHE A 63 -8.41 -4.68 -7.26
CA PHE A 63 -8.83 -3.49 -6.53
C PHE A 63 -8.69 -2.26 -7.41
N ARG A 64 -9.49 -1.22 -7.08
CA ARG A 64 -9.45 0.06 -7.78
C ARG A 64 -9.79 1.14 -6.78
N PHE A 65 -8.88 2.07 -6.57
CA PHE A 65 -9.03 3.15 -5.61
C PHE A 65 -8.90 4.50 -6.29
N GLN A 66 -9.60 5.50 -5.75
CA GLN A 66 -9.38 6.89 -6.15
C GLN A 66 -9.43 7.75 -4.90
N MET A 67 -8.53 8.68 -4.77
CA MET A 67 -8.48 9.61 -3.65
C MET A 67 -9.09 10.94 -4.03
N THR A 68 -9.69 11.61 -3.04
CA THR A 68 -10.24 12.94 -3.23
C THR A 68 -9.61 13.87 -2.20
N GLY A 69 -9.06 14.97 -2.66
CA GLY A 69 -8.39 15.95 -1.80
C GLY A 69 -9.25 17.17 -1.53
N PRO A 70 -8.63 18.24 -1.04
CA PRO A 70 -9.33 19.47 -0.69
C PRO A 70 -10.09 20.02 -1.88
N GLY A 71 -11.30 20.53 -1.63
CA GLY A 71 -12.12 21.12 -2.68
C GLY A 71 -12.75 20.09 -3.63
N GLY A 72 -12.68 18.81 -3.28
CA GLY A 72 -13.25 17.76 -4.13
C GLY A 72 -12.36 17.34 -5.29
N GLN A 73 -11.08 17.74 -5.27
CA GLN A 73 -10.14 17.39 -6.34
C GLN A 73 -9.85 15.90 -6.31
N LYS A 74 -10.08 15.22 -7.41
CA LYS A 74 -9.84 13.77 -7.51
C LYS A 74 -8.51 13.50 -8.19
N ASN A 75 -7.76 12.52 -7.69
CA ASN A 75 -6.54 12.09 -8.36
C ASN A 75 -6.88 11.05 -9.44
N THR A 76 -5.88 10.61 -10.20
CA THR A 76 -6.05 9.53 -11.15
C THR A 76 -6.31 8.23 -10.40
N PRO A 77 -7.32 7.44 -10.79
CA PRO A 77 -7.55 6.15 -10.16
C PRO A 77 -6.34 5.24 -10.34
N PHE A 78 -6.15 4.34 -9.39
CA PHE A 78 -5.08 3.37 -9.44
C PHE A 78 -5.57 2.03 -8.90
N GLY A 79 -4.89 0.98 -9.23
CA GLY A 79 -5.26 -0.33 -8.75
C GLY A 79 -4.46 -1.44 -9.39
N GLY A 80 -4.89 -2.66 -9.14
CA GLY A 80 -4.21 -3.84 -9.64
C GLY A 80 -4.83 -5.12 -9.12
N GLU A 81 -3.98 -6.14 -8.96
CA GLU A 81 -4.40 -7.48 -8.57
C GLU A 81 -3.70 -7.90 -7.29
N TYR A 82 -4.42 -8.61 -6.42
CA TYR A 82 -3.83 -9.24 -5.25
C TYR A 82 -3.14 -10.52 -5.71
N LEU A 83 -1.82 -10.54 -5.64
CA LEU A 83 -1.00 -11.65 -6.15
C LEU A 83 -0.85 -12.76 -5.12
N GLU A 84 -0.82 -12.38 -3.84
CA GLU A 84 -0.69 -13.35 -2.76
C GLU A 84 -1.28 -12.75 -1.48
N ILE A 85 -2.00 -13.55 -0.71
CA ILE A 85 -2.53 -13.14 0.59
C ILE A 85 -2.32 -14.29 1.55
N VAL A 86 -1.56 -14.04 2.62
CA VAL A 86 -1.41 -14.98 3.72
C VAL A 86 -1.97 -14.29 4.96
N PRO A 87 -3.11 -14.74 5.50
CA PRO A 87 -3.78 -14.03 6.59
C PRO A 87 -2.83 -13.67 7.73
N ASN A 88 -2.88 -12.41 8.13
CA ASN A 88 -2.08 -11.84 9.22
C ASN A 88 -0.57 -11.88 9.02
N GLN A 89 -0.09 -12.25 7.83
CA GLN A 89 1.34 -12.40 7.58
C GLN A 89 1.84 -11.64 6.36
N LYS A 90 1.07 -11.63 5.26
CA LYS A 90 1.61 -11.10 4.02
C LYS A 90 0.54 -10.75 3.01
N ILE A 91 0.71 -9.64 2.34
CA ILE A 91 -0.12 -9.25 1.19
C ILE A 91 0.82 -8.80 0.08
N VAL A 92 0.65 -9.36 -1.12
CA VAL A 92 1.40 -8.91 -2.29
C VAL A 92 0.39 -8.46 -3.34
N TYR A 93 0.60 -7.28 -3.88
CA TYR A 93 -0.28 -6.79 -4.95
C TYR A 93 0.52 -5.98 -5.97
N ASP A 94 0.03 -5.94 -7.21
CA ASP A 94 0.59 -5.02 -8.16
C ASP A 94 -0.26 -3.75 -8.15
N ASN A 95 0.31 -2.66 -8.62
CA ASN A 95 -0.37 -1.37 -8.55
C ASN A 95 0.11 -0.46 -9.66
N GLY A 96 -0.79 0.35 -10.19
CA GLY A 96 -0.45 1.34 -11.19
C GLY A 96 -1.61 2.28 -11.44
N PHE A 97 -1.27 3.47 -11.98
CA PHE A 97 -2.28 4.45 -12.32
C PHE A 97 -2.98 4.09 -13.63
N GLU A 98 -4.26 4.48 -13.74
CA GLU A 98 -5.04 4.28 -14.96
C GLU A 98 -4.69 5.38 -15.97
N MET A 99 -3.50 5.29 -16.52
CA MET A 99 -2.99 6.22 -17.52
C MET A 99 -2.32 5.43 -18.62
N PRO A 100 -2.45 5.84 -19.89
CA PRO A 100 -1.77 5.15 -20.99
C PRO A 100 -0.25 5.11 -20.74
N GLY A 101 0.32 3.92 -20.87
CA GLY A 101 1.78 3.76 -20.71
C GLY A 101 2.28 3.80 -19.29
N ALA A 102 1.40 3.84 -18.29
CA ALA A 102 1.83 3.86 -16.91
C ALA A 102 2.54 2.56 -16.54
N GLU A 103 3.71 2.71 -15.92
CA GLU A 103 4.43 1.56 -15.40
C GLU A 103 3.76 1.07 -14.13
N ARG A 104 4.04 -0.16 -13.76
CA ARG A 104 3.43 -0.77 -12.57
C ARG A 104 4.49 -1.04 -11.52
N MET A 105 4.02 -1.14 -10.28
CA MET A 105 4.89 -1.50 -9.16
C MET A 105 4.32 -2.76 -8.50
N VAL A 106 5.17 -3.50 -7.80
CA VAL A 106 4.73 -4.64 -6.99
C VAL A 106 5.02 -4.30 -5.54
N VAL A 107 4.01 -4.40 -4.70
CA VAL A 107 4.10 -4.07 -3.29
C VAL A 107 3.94 -5.33 -2.47
N THR A 108 4.88 -5.57 -1.56
CA THR A 108 4.82 -6.67 -0.61
C THR A 108 4.72 -6.08 0.79
N VAL A 109 3.65 -6.41 1.49
CA VAL A 109 3.44 -5.98 2.88
C VAL A 109 3.59 -7.21 3.74
N THR A 110 4.50 -7.16 4.72
CA THR A 110 4.68 -8.26 5.66
C THR A 110 4.37 -7.79 7.08
N PHE A 111 3.81 -8.69 7.87
CA PHE A 111 3.41 -8.42 9.24
C PHE A 111 4.16 -9.40 10.13
N ASP A 112 5.10 -8.89 10.92
CA ASP A 112 5.90 -9.74 11.82
C ASP A 112 5.49 -9.43 13.26
N GLU A 113 4.62 -10.27 13.80
CA GLU A 113 4.09 -10.08 15.14
C GLU A 113 4.99 -10.71 16.18
N LYS A 114 5.33 -9.94 17.21
CA LYS A 114 6.09 -10.43 18.36
C LYS A 114 5.47 -9.87 19.62
N GLY A 115 4.89 -10.74 20.42
CA GLY A 115 4.13 -10.31 21.58
C GLY A 115 2.88 -9.59 21.12
N GLU A 116 2.67 -8.36 21.60
CA GLU A 116 1.52 -7.58 21.19
C GLU A 116 1.90 -6.47 20.23
N LYS A 117 3.08 -6.56 19.65
CA LYS A 117 3.55 -5.57 18.67
C LYS A 117 3.74 -6.23 17.32
N THR A 118 3.61 -5.45 16.26
CA THR A 118 3.81 -5.94 14.89
C THR A 118 4.75 -5.01 14.16
N THR A 119 5.79 -5.58 13.56
CA THR A 119 6.63 -4.84 12.62
C THR A 119 6.04 -5.04 11.23
N LEU A 120 5.58 -3.95 10.65
CA LEU A 120 5.03 -3.94 9.29
C LEU A 120 6.11 -3.44 8.35
N THR A 121 6.39 -4.20 7.30
CA THR A 121 7.35 -3.79 6.27
C THR A 121 6.64 -3.70 4.95
N ILE A 122 6.79 -2.57 4.27
CA ILE A 122 6.26 -2.35 2.93
C ILE A 122 7.45 -2.31 1.98
N HIS A 123 7.54 -3.30 1.11
CA HIS A 123 8.56 -3.36 0.07
C HIS A 123 7.89 -3.03 -1.25
N THR A 124 8.29 -1.92 -1.87
CA THR A 124 7.76 -1.52 -3.17
C THR A 124 8.84 -1.68 -4.22
N LEU A 125 8.56 -2.49 -5.23
CA LEU A 125 9.44 -2.68 -6.37
C LEU A 125 8.84 -1.94 -7.55
N PHE A 126 9.48 -0.83 -7.94
CA PHE A 126 9.00 -0.03 -9.07
C PHE A 126 9.43 -0.67 -10.39
N GLY A 127 8.69 -0.40 -11.44
CA GLY A 127 8.96 -0.96 -12.76
C GLY A 127 10.29 -0.47 -13.35
N SER A 128 10.77 0.69 -12.92
CA SER A 128 12.04 1.25 -13.38
C SER A 128 12.63 2.19 -12.34
N VAL A 129 13.90 2.50 -12.48
CA VAL A 129 14.57 3.49 -11.63
C VAL A 129 13.91 4.86 -11.84
N ALA A 130 13.57 5.21 -13.07
CA ALA A 130 12.91 6.48 -13.37
C ALA A 130 11.59 6.59 -12.62
N MET A 131 10.79 5.54 -12.61
CA MET A 131 9.52 5.52 -11.89
C MET A 131 9.74 5.70 -10.40
N LYS A 132 10.73 4.99 -9.83
CA LYS A 132 11.04 5.13 -8.41
C LYS A 132 11.43 6.57 -8.10
N ASN A 133 12.32 7.15 -8.88
CA ASN A 133 12.81 8.52 -8.63
C ASN A 133 11.68 9.53 -8.73
N GLU A 134 10.77 9.34 -9.67
CA GLU A 134 9.63 10.21 -9.84
C GLU A 134 8.71 10.15 -8.62
N HIS A 135 8.37 8.94 -8.17
CA HIS A 135 7.49 8.78 -7.02
C HIS A 135 8.12 9.33 -5.74
N VAL A 136 9.40 9.03 -5.51
CA VAL A 136 10.10 9.54 -4.33
C VAL A 136 10.17 11.07 -4.39
N GLY A 137 10.43 11.63 -5.55
CA GLY A 137 10.49 13.09 -5.74
C GLY A 137 9.14 13.77 -5.53
N LEU A 138 8.04 13.05 -5.74
CA LEU A 138 6.69 13.61 -5.54
C LEU A 138 6.15 13.34 -4.13
N GLY A 139 6.96 12.83 -3.21
CA GLY A 139 6.54 12.66 -1.83
C GLY A 139 6.06 11.27 -1.45
N PHE A 140 6.49 10.24 -2.17
CA PHE A 140 6.07 8.86 -1.89
C PHE A 140 6.31 8.47 -0.43
N LEU A 141 7.50 8.76 0.10
CA LEU A 141 7.83 8.39 1.47
C LEU A 141 6.92 9.08 2.48
N GLN A 142 6.69 10.37 2.27
CA GLN A 142 5.85 11.17 3.16
C GLN A 142 4.40 10.71 3.09
N GLY A 143 3.92 10.38 1.90
CA GLY A 143 2.55 9.91 1.71
C GLY A 143 2.30 8.58 2.38
N VAL A 144 3.22 7.62 2.21
CA VAL A 144 3.11 6.32 2.87
C VAL A 144 3.20 6.49 4.39
N GLY A 145 4.12 7.34 4.87
CA GLY A 145 4.25 7.60 6.30
C GLY A 145 2.98 8.18 6.90
N SER A 146 2.35 9.12 6.19
CA SER A 146 1.09 9.70 6.62
C SER A 146 -0.01 8.63 6.72
N GLY A 147 -0.08 7.75 5.73
CA GLY A 147 -1.03 6.63 5.76
C GLY A 147 -0.78 5.71 6.93
N LEU A 148 0.50 5.41 7.22
CA LEU A 148 0.84 4.54 8.34
C LEU A 148 0.49 5.17 9.70
N ASP A 149 0.57 6.50 9.82
CA ASP A 149 0.10 7.19 11.03
C ASP A 149 -1.39 6.97 11.21
N GLN A 150 -2.16 7.08 10.12
CA GLN A 150 -3.61 6.86 10.17
C GLN A 150 -3.93 5.39 10.41
N LEU A 151 -3.12 4.47 9.88
CA LEU A 151 -3.28 3.04 10.14
C LEU A 151 -3.09 2.74 11.64
N ALA A 152 -2.12 3.39 12.28
CA ALA A 152 -1.91 3.21 13.71
C ALA A 152 -3.15 3.67 14.51
N GLU A 153 -3.75 4.78 14.10
CA GLU A 153 -4.96 5.29 14.74
C GLU A 153 -6.12 4.30 14.58
N LEU A 154 -6.29 3.78 13.37
CA LEU A 154 -7.36 2.83 13.10
C LEU A 154 -7.15 1.51 13.84
N ALA A 155 -5.92 1.00 13.87
CA ALA A 155 -5.61 -0.26 14.55
C ALA A 155 -5.91 -0.14 16.05
N ALA A 156 -5.58 1.01 16.66
CA ALA A 156 -5.88 1.26 18.06
C ALA A 156 -7.40 1.26 18.30
N GLU A 157 -8.16 1.85 17.37
CA GLU A 157 -9.61 1.90 17.46
C GLU A 157 -10.22 0.51 17.33
N LEU A 158 -9.77 -0.29 16.36
CA LEU A 158 -10.25 -1.65 16.17
C LEU A 158 -9.98 -2.53 17.38
N ARG A 159 -8.78 -2.39 17.96
CA ARG A 159 -8.42 -3.13 19.15
C ARG A 159 -9.31 -2.75 20.33
N LYS A 160 -9.60 -1.45 20.48
CA LYS A 160 -10.46 -0.96 21.54
C LYS A 160 -11.89 -1.49 21.38
N GLN A 161 -12.41 -1.51 20.17
CA GLN A 161 -13.76 -2.02 19.89
C GLN A 161 -13.86 -3.51 20.24
N GLU A 162 -12.81 -4.29 19.98
CA GLU A 162 -12.83 -5.71 20.30
C GLU A 162 -12.84 -5.95 21.81
N LEU A 163 -12.25 -5.06 22.59
CA LEU A 163 -12.19 -5.19 24.04
C LEU A 163 -13.45 -4.68 24.75
N SER A 164 -14.36 -4.03 24.03
CA SER A 164 -15.61 -3.49 24.61
C SER A 164 -16.68 -4.54 24.78
#